data_06f3eac264e9d24416807c103a0533f7
#
_entry.id   06f3eac264e9d24416807c103a0533f7
#
_cell.length_a   1.000
_cell.length_b   1.000
_cell.length_c   1.000
_cell.angle_alpha   90.00
_cell.angle_beta   90.00
_cell.angle_gamma   90.00
#
_symmetry.space_group_name_H-M   'P 1'
#
loop_
_entity.id
_entity.type
_entity.pdbx_description
1 polymer ?
#
loop_
_entity_poly.entity_id
_entity_poly.type
_entity_poly.pdbx_seq_one_letter_code
_entity_poly.pdbx_strand_id
1 'polypeptide(L)'
;MKKTVTLAAFMLLLAGSLSVIGCGPKAEQPANEDQTAEETQSARDYISIVGSSTVYPFATVVAEQFGKTTDFKTPKIESTGSGGGFKLFSAGVGIEHPDITNASRRIKKSECEMSAENGVTEVVEIKIGYDGIVMANSKKAEPFSLSRKDIFLALAKEVPDPNGAEGALIANPYKTWKDVNPELPDKKIEVLGPPPTSGTRDAFVELGMEAGAKEFAWIKDLKKKDKDRFKQISHTIREDGAYIEAGENDNLIVQKLDANADALGIFGFSFLDQNTDKIQGAFVDGVQPAFSAIGDGSYPLSRPLFFYVKKAHAGTIPGMNEYLEEFTSDKAWGDEGYLTEKGLIPMSKEEREKFAKAAQELTPLSCDEL
;
A
#
# COMPACT_ATOMS: atom_id res chain seq x y z
N MET A 1 50.48 20.84 -15.38
CA MET A 1 50.90 22.10 -14.77
C MET A 1 50.42 22.10 -13.33
N LYS A 2 51.35 22.13 -12.41
CA LYS A 2 51.19 22.19 -10.95
C LYS A 2 50.68 23.57 -10.53
N LYS A 3 49.78 23.67 -9.57
CA LYS A 3 49.74 24.78 -8.61
C LYS A 3 49.16 24.30 -7.27
N THR A 4 50.05 24.10 -6.36
CA THR A 4 49.97 24.14 -4.88
C THR A 4 49.76 25.57 -4.39
N VAL A 5 49.24 25.73 -3.19
CA VAL A 5 49.41 26.85 -2.20
C VAL A 5 48.13 26.93 -1.35
N THR A 6 48.03 27.13 -0.03
CA THR A 6 48.97 27.14 1.11
C THR A 6 48.10 27.14 2.38
N LEU A 7 48.61 26.52 3.41
CA LEU A 7 48.19 26.53 4.82
C LEU A 7 48.34 27.93 5.43
N ALA A 8 47.39 28.38 6.27
CA ALA A 8 47.66 29.45 7.23
C ALA A 8 47.04 29.10 8.59
N ALA A 9 47.89 28.78 9.51
CA ALA A 9 47.66 28.72 10.94
C ALA A 9 47.67 30.12 11.54
N PHE A 10 46.78 30.39 12.49
CA PHE A 10 46.91 31.51 13.39
C PHE A 10 46.75 31.06 14.83
N MET A 11 47.86 31.20 15.57
CA MET A 11 48.00 30.96 17.00
C MET A 11 48.14 32.33 17.70
N LEU A 12 47.82 32.40 18.97
CA LEU A 12 48.10 33.40 20.02
C LEU A 12 46.84 34.13 20.53
N LEU A 13 46.64 34.38 21.81
CA LEU A 13 47.49 34.44 23.01
C LEU A 13 46.63 34.40 24.30
N LEU A 14 47.22 33.89 25.35
CA LEU A 14 46.83 33.97 26.76
C LEU A 14 46.75 35.41 27.27
N ALA A 15 45.81 35.71 28.17
CA ALA A 15 46.04 36.66 29.24
C ALA A 15 45.20 36.26 30.48
N GLY A 16 45.88 35.93 31.54
CA GLY A 16 45.35 35.64 32.85
C GLY A 16 45.11 36.89 33.65
N SER A 17 44.20 36.82 34.61
CA SER A 17 44.16 37.74 35.76
C SER A 17 43.67 37.00 37.00
N LEU A 18 44.58 36.88 37.95
CA LEU A 18 44.28 36.54 39.36
C LEU A 18 43.56 37.72 40.01
N SER A 19 42.55 37.44 40.83
CA SER A 19 42.17 38.34 41.92
C SER A 19 41.43 37.58 43.04
N VAL A 20 42.14 37.38 44.12
CA VAL A 20 41.91 37.69 45.53
C VAL A 20 40.70 37.06 46.22
N ILE A 21 41.08 36.31 47.27
CA ILE A 21 40.33 35.68 48.36
C ILE A 21 39.62 36.73 49.23
N GLY A 22 38.32 36.54 49.46
CA GLY A 22 37.56 37.20 50.51
C GLY A 22 36.74 36.21 51.33
N CYS A 23 37.16 35.94 52.57
CA CYS A 23 36.42 35.21 53.58
C CYS A 23 35.24 36.05 54.14
N GLY A 24 34.03 35.51 54.15
CA GLY A 24 32.89 36.05 54.90
C GLY A 24 31.89 34.89 55.22
N PRO A 25 31.10 34.97 56.30
CA PRO A 25 30.60 33.81 57.02
C PRO A 25 29.39 33.12 56.36
N LYS A 26 29.33 31.83 56.67
CA LYS A 26 28.32 30.83 56.32
C LYS A 26 26.92 31.24 56.72
N ALA A 27 26.01 31.41 55.78
CA ALA A 27 24.60 31.37 56.00
C ALA A 27 24.05 30.08 55.42
N GLU A 28 23.36 29.31 56.24
CA GLU A 28 22.67 28.07 55.83
C GLU A 28 21.51 28.43 54.89
N GLN A 29 21.57 27.92 53.66
CA GLN A 29 20.43 27.89 52.76
C GLN A 29 19.74 26.54 52.89
N PRO A 30 18.39 26.49 52.85
CA PRO A 30 17.64 25.25 52.89
C PRO A 30 17.86 24.44 51.59
N ALA A 31 17.86 23.11 51.76
CA ALA A 31 17.94 22.15 50.69
C ALA A 31 16.90 22.43 49.60
N ASN A 32 17.34 22.76 48.43
CA ASN A 32 16.48 22.72 47.24
C ASN A 32 16.24 21.23 46.97
N GLU A 33 14.99 20.83 47.07
CA GLU A 33 14.48 19.61 46.50
C GLU A 33 14.78 19.63 45.00
N ASP A 34 15.55 18.64 44.60
CA ASP A 34 15.86 18.32 43.21
C ASP A 34 14.55 17.90 42.52
N GLN A 35 13.80 18.87 41.99
CA GLN A 35 12.73 18.62 41.07
C GLN A 35 13.43 18.16 39.78
N THR A 36 13.60 16.86 39.64
CA THR A 36 13.73 16.23 38.33
C THR A 36 12.51 16.67 37.50
N ALA A 37 12.68 17.72 36.70
CA ALA A 37 11.77 18.02 35.62
C ALA A 37 11.78 16.79 34.70
N GLU A 38 10.76 15.94 34.82
CA GLU A 38 10.37 15.07 33.73
C GLU A 38 10.21 16.02 32.54
N GLU A 39 11.14 15.92 31.58
CA GLU A 39 10.95 16.46 30.25
C GLU A 39 9.68 15.80 29.71
N THR A 40 8.54 16.45 29.86
CA THR A 40 7.33 16.10 29.12
C THR A 40 7.69 16.28 27.66
N GLN A 41 8.09 15.18 27.02
CA GLN A 41 8.21 15.12 25.58
C GLN A 41 6.91 15.66 25.00
N SER A 42 7.00 16.81 24.33
CA SER A 42 5.84 17.46 23.72
C SER A 42 5.17 16.44 22.81
N ALA A 43 3.98 16.02 23.17
CA ALA A 43 3.21 15.08 22.37
C ALA A 43 3.07 15.63 20.95
N ARG A 44 3.29 14.79 19.93
CA ARG A 44 3.03 15.15 18.55
C ARG A 44 1.55 15.51 18.40
N ASP A 45 1.25 16.60 17.71
CA ASP A 45 -0.10 17.17 17.59
C ASP A 45 -0.81 16.79 16.28
N TYR A 46 -0.33 15.73 15.62
CA TYR A 46 -0.92 15.16 14.40
C TYR A 46 -0.79 13.64 14.40
N ILE A 47 -1.71 12.97 13.70
CA ILE A 47 -1.69 11.52 13.51
C ILE A 47 -0.65 11.18 12.42
N SER A 48 0.22 10.20 12.69
CA SER A 48 1.21 9.68 11.75
C SER A 48 0.78 8.31 11.23
N ILE A 49 0.62 8.22 9.92
CA ILE A 49 0.15 7.02 9.21
C ILE A 49 1.19 6.60 8.19
N VAL A 50 1.52 5.32 8.15
CA VAL A 50 2.46 4.75 7.18
C VAL A 50 1.84 3.53 6.50
N GLY A 51 2.41 3.02 5.42
CA GLY A 51 2.08 1.69 4.92
C GLY A 51 1.70 1.61 3.45
N SER A 52 0.65 0.87 3.16
CA SER A 52 0.26 0.45 1.81
C SER A 52 0.04 1.60 0.84
N SER A 53 0.68 1.54 -0.34
CA SER A 53 0.44 2.44 -1.48
C SER A 53 -0.99 2.32 -2.02
N THR A 54 -1.59 1.13 -1.95
CA THR A 54 -2.98 0.89 -2.38
C THR A 54 -4.00 1.56 -1.45
N VAL A 55 -3.75 1.57 -0.14
CA VAL A 55 -4.64 2.22 0.85
C VAL A 55 -4.37 3.73 0.93
N TYR A 56 -3.19 4.18 0.54
CA TYR A 56 -2.77 5.58 0.60
C TYR A 56 -3.80 6.57 0.03
N PRO A 57 -4.37 6.39 -1.19
CA PRO A 57 -5.35 7.33 -1.73
C PRO A 57 -6.63 7.41 -0.91
N PHE A 58 -7.11 6.29 -0.37
CA PHE A 58 -8.30 6.26 0.50
C PHE A 58 -8.04 6.97 1.83
N ALA A 59 -6.94 6.64 2.49
CA ALA A 59 -6.54 7.27 3.74
C ALA A 59 -6.30 8.78 3.59
N THR A 60 -5.76 9.22 2.44
CA THR A 60 -5.55 10.65 2.13
C THR A 60 -6.87 11.40 2.03
N VAL A 61 -7.88 10.83 1.36
CA VAL A 61 -9.20 11.47 1.25
C VAL A 61 -9.85 11.60 2.63
N VAL A 62 -9.78 10.56 3.47
CA VAL A 62 -10.29 10.64 4.85
C VAL A 62 -9.54 11.69 5.66
N ALA A 63 -8.20 11.72 5.56
CA ALA A 63 -7.37 12.70 6.27
C ALA A 63 -7.67 14.14 5.86
N GLU A 64 -7.89 14.39 4.57
CA GLU A 64 -8.30 15.70 4.06
C GLU A 64 -9.69 16.11 4.55
N GLN A 65 -10.64 15.17 4.56
CA GLN A 65 -11.99 15.40 5.04
C GLN A 65 -11.97 15.70 6.55
N PHE A 66 -11.25 14.89 7.32
CA PHE A 66 -11.04 15.09 8.75
C PHE A 66 -10.44 16.47 9.07
N GLY A 67 -9.37 16.86 8.38
CA GLY A 67 -8.74 18.18 8.60
C GLY A 67 -9.62 19.37 8.17
N LYS A 68 -10.64 19.16 7.30
CA LYS A 68 -11.61 20.20 6.91
C LYS A 68 -12.78 20.32 7.87
N THR A 69 -13.16 19.24 8.55
CA THR A 69 -14.37 19.14 9.36
C THR A 69 -14.12 19.20 10.86
N THR A 70 -12.85 19.14 11.28
CA THR A 70 -12.44 19.19 12.70
C THR A 70 -11.40 20.27 12.94
N ASP A 71 -11.15 20.61 14.21
CA ASP A 71 -10.08 21.51 14.61
C ASP A 71 -8.71 20.82 14.77
N PHE A 72 -8.64 19.51 14.52
CA PHE A 72 -7.39 18.75 14.60
C PHE A 72 -6.55 18.93 13.31
N LYS A 73 -5.24 18.73 13.46
CA LYS A 73 -4.34 18.75 12.30
C LYS A 73 -4.60 17.57 11.35
N THR A 74 -4.56 17.85 10.07
CA THR A 74 -4.62 16.81 9.03
C THR A 74 -3.56 15.75 9.28
N PRO A 75 -3.90 14.44 9.33
CA PRO A 75 -2.95 13.35 9.47
C PRO A 75 -1.86 13.37 8.40
N LYS A 76 -0.63 13.00 8.76
CA LYS A 76 0.45 12.80 7.80
C LYS A 76 0.50 11.35 7.38
N ILE A 77 0.49 11.12 6.07
CA ILE A 77 0.46 9.77 5.50
C ILE A 77 1.66 9.56 4.61
N GLU A 78 2.39 8.46 4.83
CA GLU A 78 3.55 8.06 4.04
C GLU A 78 3.33 6.68 3.41
N SER A 79 3.55 6.60 2.10
CA SER A 79 3.48 5.35 1.35
C SER A 79 4.80 4.59 1.45
N THR A 80 4.85 3.57 2.31
CA THR A 80 6.05 2.73 2.56
C THR A 80 5.87 1.28 2.12
N GLY A 81 4.69 0.96 1.55
CA GLY A 81 4.21 -0.40 1.33
C GLY A 81 3.83 -1.12 2.63
N SER A 82 2.92 -2.11 2.56
CA SER A 82 2.41 -2.80 3.76
C SER A 82 3.51 -3.37 4.65
N GLY A 83 4.53 -4.02 4.07
CA GLY A 83 5.63 -4.59 4.85
C GLY A 83 6.55 -3.53 5.48
N GLY A 84 6.79 -2.41 4.81
CA GLY A 84 7.52 -1.27 5.35
C GLY A 84 6.74 -0.60 6.49
N GLY A 85 5.43 -0.42 6.29
CA GLY A 85 4.52 0.11 7.30
C GLY A 85 4.52 -0.72 8.58
N PHE A 86 4.33 -2.04 8.48
CA PHE A 86 4.39 -2.90 9.66
C PHE A 86 5.75 -2.84 10.38
N LYS A 87 6.87 -2.78 9.64
CA LYS A 87 8.19 -2.66 10.25
C LYS A 87 8.33 -1.37 11.07
N LEU A 88 7.84 -0.23 10.57
CA LEU A 88 7.88 1.06 11.27
C LEU A 88 6.89 1.09 12.43
N PHE A 89 5.67 0.60 12.20
CA PHE A 89 4.62 0.52 13.20
C PHE A 89 5.00 -0.36 14.39
N SER A 90 5.58 -1.53 14.14
CA SER A 90 5.96 -2.50 15.17
C SER A 90 7.27 -2.15 15.90
N ALA A 91 7.90 -1.02 15.61
CA ALA A 91 9.20 -0.68 16.20
C ALA A 91 9.12 -0.19 17.66
N GLY A 92 7.94 0.22 18.14
CA GLY A 92 7.73 0.68 19.52
C GLY A 92 6.42 1.42 19.71
N VAL A 93 6.15 1.86 20.96
CA VAL A 93 4.93 2.55 21.37
C VAL A 93 5.12 4.08 21.49
N GLY A 94 6.38 4.59 21.53
CA GLY A 94 6.64 6.02 21.69
C GLY A 94 6.08 6.88 20.56
N ILE A 95 5.91 8.17 20.81
CA ILE A 95 5.36 9.16 19.85
C ILE A 95 6.24 9.37 18.60
N GLU A 96 7.47 8.91 18.62
CA GLU A 96 8.39 8.87 17.49
C GLU A 96 8.03 7.78 16.45
N HIS A 97 7.17 6.82 16.84
CA HIS A 97 6.68 5.77 15.96
C HIS A 97 5.29 6.11 15.38
N PRO A 98 4.92 5.54 14.20
CA PRO A 98 3.60 5.75 13.61
C PRO A 98 2.47 5.26 14.50
N ASP A 99 1.33 5.93 14.44
CA ASP A 99 0.10 5.58 15.18
C ASP A 99 -0.71 4.52 14.47
N ILE A 100 -0.73 4.62 13.12
CA ILE A 100 -1.52 3.78 12.23
C ILE A 100 -0.62 3.22 11.13
N THR A 101 -0.86 1.96 10.74
CA THR A 101 -0.29 1.41 9.52
C THR A 101 -1.37 0.88 8.59
N ASN A 102 -1.31 1.32 7.34
CA ASN A 102 -2.18 0.86 6.26
C ASN A 102 -1.65 -0.43 5.64
N ALA A 103 -2.54 -1.36 5.29
CA ALA A 103 -2.13 -2.61 4.67
C ALA A 103 -3.12 -3.10 3.60
N SER A 104 -2.62 -3.60 2.48
CA SER A 104 -3.39 -4.24 1.41
C SER A 104 -3.43 -5.77 1.56
N ARG A 105 -3.31 -6.25 2.78
CA ARG A 105 -3.46 -7.63 3.23
C ARG A 105 -3.59 -7.66 4.74
N ARG A 106 -4.12 -8.76 5.27
CA ARG A 106 -4.13 -8.94 6.72
C ARG A 106 -2.71 -8.98 7.28
N ILE A 107 -2.52 -8.53 8.52
CA ILE A 107 -1.27 -8.65 9.26
C ILE A 107 -0.88 -10.14 9.36
N LYS A 108 0.41 -10.43 9.27
CA LYS A 108 0.92 -11.79 9.45
C LYS A 108 1.14 -12.07 10.93
N LYS A 109 1.03 -13.34 11.32
CA LYS A 109 1.34 -13.77 12.69
C LYS A 109 2.72 -13.27 13.15
N SER A 110 3.76 -13.42 12.32
CA SER A 110 5.11 -12.93 12.62
C SER A 110 5.23 -11.41 12.78
N GLU A 111 4.38 -10.63 12.12
CA GLU A 111 4.35 -9.16 12.28
C GLU A 111 3.62 -8.77 13.57
N CYS A 112 2.57 -9.51 13.94
CA CYS A 112 1.87 -9.35 15.22
C CYS A 112 2.78 -9.71 16.41
N GLU A 113 3.46 -10.85 16.33
CA GLU A 113 4.43 -11.29 17.34
C GLU A 113 5.57 -10.28 17.49
N MET A 114 6.16 -9.80 16.38
CA MET A 114 7.17 -8.73 16.39
C MET A 114 6.66 -7.45 17.05
N SER A 115 5.40 -7.08 16.82
CA SER A 115 4.78 -5.91 17.48
C SER A 115 4.75 -6.11 18.99
N ALA A 116 4.29 -7.27 19.45
CA ALA A 116 4.21 -7.60 20.89
C ALA A 116 5.59 -7.63 21.56
N GLU A 117 6.61 -8.20 20.90
CA GLU A 117 8.00 -8.23 21.36
C GLU A 117 8.58 -6.82 21.56
N ASN A 118 8.18 -5.85 20.77
CA ASN A 118 8.59 -4.45 20.86
C ASN A 118 7.64 -3.58 21.72
N GLY A 119 6.76 -4.21 22.52
CA GLY A 119 5.86 -3.53 23.43
C GLY A 119 4.55 -3.02 22.80
N VAL A 120 4.33 -3.19 21.50
CA VAL A 120 3.06 -2.87 20.82
C VAL A 120 2.11 -4.07 20.97
N THR A 121 1.53 -4.21 22.17
CA THR A 121 0.74 -5.40 22.58
C THR A 121 -0.74 -5.31 22.21
N GLU A 122 -1.27 -4.10 22.08
CA GLU A 122 -2.69 -3.87 21.78
C GLU A 122 -2.81 -3.22 20.39
N VAL A 123 -2.88 -4.07 19.35
CA VAL A 123 -3.08 -3.67 17.96
C VAL A 123 -4.54 -3.86 17.57
N VAL A 124 -5.21 -2.81 17.13
CA VAL A 124 -6.60 -2.86 16.65
C VAL A 124 -6.59 -3.05 15.14
N GLU A 125 -7.27 -4.10 14.65
CA GLU A 125 -7.42 -4.39 13.22
C GLU A 125 -8.73 -3.81 12.69
N ILE A 126 -8.66 -2.97 11.66
CA ILE A 126 -9.83 -2.41 10.97
C ILE A 126 -9.74 -2.75 9.49
N LYS A 127 -10.64 -3.60 9.01
CA LYS A 127 -10.84 -3.81 7.58
C LYS A 127 -11.67 -2.66 7.05
N ILE A 128 -11.27 -2.09 5.90
CA ILE A 128 -11.92 -0.89 5.36
C ILE A 128 -12.74 -1.15 4.09
N GLY A 129 -12.54 -2.29 3.47
CA GLY A 129 -13.17 -2.66 2.20
C GLY A 129 -12.27 -3.57 1.40
N TYR A 130 -12.50 -3.57 0.09
CA TYR A 130 -11.74 -4.38 -0.85
C TYR A 130 -11.20 -3.53 -2.00
N ASP A 131 -10.08 -3.99 -2.55
CA ASP A 131 -9.52 -3.55 -3.82
C ASP A 131 -9.71 -4.70 -4.84
N GLY A 132 -10.29 -4.39 -5.97
CA GLY A 132 -10.51 -5.33 -7.06
C GLY A 132 -10.04 -4.73 -8.37
N ILE A 133 -9.05 -5.38 -9.01
CA ILE A 133 -8.54 -4.99 -10.31
C ILE A 133 -9.12 -5.92 -11.35
N VAL A 134 -9.62 -5.38 -12.44
CA VAL A 134 -10.18 -6.17 -13.52
C VAL A 134 -9.35 -6.06 -14.78
N MET A 135 -9.37 -7.13 -15.57
CA MET A 135 -9.10 -7.09 -17.01
C MET A 135 -10.45 -7.16 -17.71
N ALA A 136 -10.70 -6.25 -18.64
CA ALA A 136 -12.00 -6.16 -19.31
C ALA A 136 -11.83 -5.88 -20.81
N ASN A 137 -12.82 -6.29 -21.59
CA ASN A 137 -12.89 -6.00 -23.01
C ASN A 137 -14.29 -5.50 -23.39
N SER A 138 -14.43 -5.03 -24.64
CA SER A 138 -15.72 -4.62 -25.17
C SER A 138 -16.71 -5.78 -25.23
N LYS A 139 -17.98 -5.53 -24.92
CA LYS A 139 -19.09 -6.49 -25.14
C LYS A 139 -19.34 -6.81 -26.62
N LYS A 140 -18.72 -6.08 -27.56
CA LYS A 140 -18.76 -6.37 -28.99
C LYS A 140 -17.92 -7.58 -29.38
N ALA A 141 -17.10 -8.12 -28.46
CA ALA A 141 -16.30 -9.32 -28.64
C ALA A 141 -16.59 -10.34 -27.54
N GLU A 142 -16.16 -11.60 -27.74
CA GLU A 142 -16.26 -12.62 -26.70
C GLU A 142 -15.42 -12.28 -25.48
N PRO A 143 -15.85 -12.66 -24.27
CA PRO A 143 -15.06 -12.43 -23.06
C PRO A 143 -13.77 -13.27 -23.08
N PHE A 144 -12.70 -12.70 -22.57
CA PHE A 144 -11.45 -13.43 -22.37
C PHE A 144 -11.53 -14.33 -21.13
N SER A 145 -10.86 -15.49 -21.20
CA SER A 145 -10.60 -16.34 -20.04
C SER A 145 -9.09 -16.55 -19.92
N LEU A 146 -8.48 -15.90 -18.93
CA LEU A 146 -7.04 -15.82 -18.74
C LEU A 146 -6.64 -16.51 -17.45
N SER A 147 -5.56 -17.24 -17.46
CA SER A 147 -4.85 -17.56 -16.21
C SER A 147 -3.92 -16.41 -15.83
N ARG A 148 -3.55 -16.31 -14.55
CA ARG A 148 -2.50 -15.35 -14.13
C ARG A 148 -1.16 -15.66 -14.80
N LYS A 149 -0.90 -16.93 -15.15
CA LYS A 149 0.26 -17.31 -15.96
C LYS A 149 0.21 -16.69 -17.35
N ASP A 150 -0.96 -16.72 -18.02
CA ASP A 150 -1.14 -16.07 -19.33
C ASP A 150 -0.91 -14.57 -19.24
N ILE A 151 -1.43 -13.93 -18.18
CA ILE A 151 -1.23 -12.49 -17.91
C ILE A 151 0.27 -12.18 -17.78
N PHE A 152 1.01 -12.95 -16.99
CA PHE A 152 2.45 -12.76 -16.83
C PHE A 152 3.20 -12.95 -18.16
N LEU A 153 2.95 -14.04 -18.87
CA LEU A 153 3.59 -14.32 -20.16
C LEU A 153 3.26 -13.26 -21.22
N ALA A 154 2.04 -12.74 -21.23
CA ALA A 154 1.64 -11.70 -22.19
C ALA A 154 2.32 -10.36 -21.93
N LEU A 155 2.51 -9.98 -20.66
CA LEU A 155 2.83 -8.61 -20.28
C LEU A 155 4.21 -8.40 -19.66
N ALA A 156 4.91 -9.45 -19.22
CA ALA A 156 6.26 -9.32 -18.69
C ALA A 156 7.25 -8.89 -19.77
N LYS A 157 8.24 -8.05 -19.39
CA LYS A 157 9.32 -7.61 -20.29
C LYS A 157 10.20 -8.79 -20.75
N GLU A 158 10.52 -9.67 -19.80
CA GLU A 158 11.25 -10.91 -20.02
C GLU A 158 10.41 -12.09 -19.53
N VAL A 159 10.47 -13.18 -20.25
CA VAL A 159 9.74 -14.41 -19.91
C VAL A 159 10.71 -15.61 -19.90
N PRO A 160 10.38 -16.69 -19.17
CA PRO A 160 11.13 -17.94 -19.26
C PRO A 160 11.27 -18.38 -20.72
N ASP A 161 12.50 -18.76 -21.14
CA ASP A 161 12.74 -19.28 -22.47
C ASP A 161 12.08 -20.67 -22.60
N PRO A 162 11.09 -20.84 -23.50
CA PRO A 162 10.40 -22.11 -23.66
C PRO A 162 11.30 -23.22 -24.21
N ASN A 163 12.44 -22.86 -24.85
CA ASN A 163 13.41 -23.78 -25.45
C ASN A 163 14.76 -23.78 -24.71
N GLY A 164 14.90 -22.96 -23.67
CA GLY A 164 16.13 -22.79 -22.91
C GLY A 164 16.24 -23.68 -21.67
N ALA A 165 17.40 -23.63 -21.02
CA ALA A 165 17.58 -24.25 -19.72
C ALA A 165 16.72 -23.57 -18.63
N GLU A 166 16.42 -24.29 -17.57
CA GLU A 166 15.73 -23.71 -16.41
C GLU A 166 16.51 -22.49 -15.87
N GLY A 167 15.80 -21.40 -15.67
CA GLY A 167 16.38 -20.10 -15.26
C GLY A 167 16.77 -19.18 -16.40
N ALA A 168 16.72 -19.62 -17.66
CA ALA A 168 16.93 -18.76 -18.81
C ALA A 168 15.73 -17.83 -19.05
N LEU A 169 16.03 -16.56 -19.30
CA LEU A 169 15.04 -15.54 -19.67
C LEU A 169 15.35 -15.02 -21.07
N ILE A 170 14.29 -14.71 -21.81
CA ILE A 170 14.37 -14.03 -23.10
C ILE A 170 13.47 -12.80 -23.10
N ALA A 171 13.79 -11.82 -23.95
CA ALA A 171 12.86 -10.73 -24.25
C ALA A 171 11.54 -11.34 -24.74
N ASN A 172 10.41 -10.79 -24.29
CA ASN A 172 9.09 -11.37 -24.53
C ASN A 172 8.82 -11.53 -26.05
N PRO A 173 8.69 -12.75 -26.56
CA PRO A 173 8.52 -13.01 -27.99
C PRO A 173 7.04 -12.98 -28.43
N TYR A 174 6.10 -13.09 -27.50
CA TYR A 174 4.68 -13.26 -27.77
C TYR A 174 4.07 -11.99 -28.39
N LYS A 175 3.34 -12.15 -29.49
CA LYS A 175 2.68 -11.04 -30.22
C LYS A 175 1.18 -11.14 -30.18
N THR A 176 0.65 -12.36 -30.13
CA THR A 176 -0.78 -12.64 -30.02
C THR A 176 -1.09 -13.38 -28.73
N TRP A 177 -2.33 -13.32 -28.29
CA TRP A 177 -2.79 -14.10 -27.13
C TRP A 177 -2.64 -15.60 -27.38
N LYS A 178 -2.84 -16.05 -28.62
CA LYS A 178 -2.64 -17.45 -29.05
C LYS A 178 -1.19 -17.90 -28.93
N ASP A 179 -0.23 -17.01 -29.14
CA ASP A 179 1.20 -17.33 -28.91
C ASP A 179 1.48 -17.66 -27.44
N VAL A 180 0.77 -17.00 -26.54
CA VAL A 180 0.87 -17.22 -25.08
C VAL A 180 0.22 -18.54 -24.68
N ASN A 181 -0.98 -18.78 -25.17
CA ASN A 181 -1.77 -19.97 -24.90
C ASN A 181 -2.63 -20.29 -26.12
N PRO A 182 -2.48 -21.49 -26.74
CA PRO A 182 -3.22 -21.89 -27.94
C PRO A 182 -4.76 -21.87 -27.82
N GLU A 183 -5.28 -21.89 -26.58
CA GLU A 183 -6.73 -21.82 -26.30
C GLU A 183 -7.27 -20.38 -26.37
N LEU A 184 -6.37 -19.38 -26.35
CA LEU A 184 -6.74 -17.97 -26.43
C LEU A 184 -6.94 -17.54 -27.90
N PRO A 185 -7.68 -16.44 -28.12
CA PRO A 185 -7.97 -15.97 -29.48
C PRO A 185 -6.69 -15.53 -30.22
N ASP A 186 -6.69 -15.70 -31.54
CA ASP A 186 -5.60 -15.22 -32.40
C ASP A 186 -5.75 -13.71 -32.65
N LYS A 187 -5.53 -12.95 -31.57
CA LYS A 187 -5.62 -11.48 -31.53
C LYS A 187 -4.29 -10.93 -31.02
N LYS A 188 -3.88 -9.78 -31.55
CA LYS A 188 -2.71 -9.05 -31.07
C LYS A 188 -2.85 -8.76 -29.57
N ILE A 189 -1.76 -8.91 -28.83
CA ILE A 189 -1.72 -8.46 -27.43
C ILE A 189 -1.72 -6.92 -27.45
N GLU A 190 -2.82 -6.34 -27.01
CA GLU A 190 -2.99 -4.91 -26.82
C GLU A 190 -3.74 -4.68 -25.51
N VAL A 191 -3.03 -4.16 -24.51
CA VAL A 191 -3.55 -3.97 -23.17
C VAL A 191 -3.38 -2.51 -22.75
N LEU A 192 -4.50 -1.85 -22.47
CA LEU A 192 -4.55 -0.49 -21.96
C LEU A 192 -4.54 -0.54 -20.45
N GLY A 193 -3.61 0.10 -19.79
CA GLY A 193 -3.54 0.05 -18.34
C GLY A 193 -2.96 1.29 -17.71
N PRO A 194 -3.00 1.35 -16.36
CA PRO A 194 -2.53 2.50 -15.61
C PRO A 194 -1.01 2.66 -15.67
N PRO A 195 -0.50 3.90 -15.49
CA PRO A 195 0.93 4.19 -15.47
C PRO A 195 1.61 3.64 -14.20
N PRO A 196 2.96 3.62 -14.15
CA PRO A 196 3.71 3.13 -12.97
C PRO A 196 3.43 3.87 -11.67
N THR A 197 2.88 5.08 -11.72
CA THR A 197 2.52 5.90 -10.55
C THR A 197 1.20 5.47 -9.90
N SER A 198 0.42 4.62 -10.56
CA SER A 198 -0.92 4.21 -10.12
C SER A 198 -0.88 3.08 -9.09
N GLY A 199 -1.69 3.22 -8.02
CA GLY A 199 -1.94 2.14 -7.06
C GLY A 199 -2.64 0.93 -7.70
N THR A 200 -3.46 1.13 -8.73
CA THR A 200 -4.08 0.07 -9.54
C THR A 200 -3.02 -0.75 -10.28
N ARG A 201 -1.97 -0.08 -10.82
CA ARG A 201 -0.83 -0.74 -11.42
C ARG A 201 -0.08 -1.60 -10.42
N ASP A 202 0.20 -1.08 -9.22
CA ASP A 202 0.86 -1.83 -8.14
C ASP A 202 0.05 -3.08 -7.77
N ALA A 203 -1.26 -2.93 -7.60
CA ALA A 203 -2.16 -4.03 -7.29
C ALA A 203 -2.17 -5.09 -8.40
N PHE A 204 -2.28 -4.68 -9.65
CA PHE A 204 -2.24 -5.59 -10.80
C PHE A 204 -0.92 -6.38 -10.87
N VAL A 205 0.20 -5.70 -10.67
CA VAL A 205 1.52 -6.35 -10.66
C VAL A 205 1.63 -7.36 -9.52
N GLU A 206 1.17 -7.02 -8.32
CA GLU A 206 1.24 -7.93 -7.17
C GLU A 206 0.29 -9.14 -7.30
N LEU A 207 -0.95 -8.92 -7.73
CA LEU A 207 -1.99 -9.95 -7.75
C LEU A 207 -1.98 -10.80 -9.04
N GLY A 208 -1.69 -10.17 -10.18
CA GLY A 208 -1.66 -10.81 -11.49
C GLY A 208 -0.26 -11.28 -11.88
N MET A 209 0.67 -10.34 -12.06
CA MET A 209 1.99 -10.62 -12.61
C MET A 209 2.86 -11.48 -11.67
N GLU A 210 2.97 -11.13 -10.38
CA GLU A 210 3.70 -11.94 -9.40
C GLU A 210 3.10 -13.34 -9.26
N ALA A 211 1.77 -13.44 -9.26
CA ALA A 211 1.12 -14.73 -9.11
C ALA A 211 1.39 -15.62 -10.33
N GLY A 212 1.29 -15.07 -11.54
CA GLY A 212 1.62 -15.78 -12.76
C GLY A 212 3.10 -16.18 -12.86
N ALA A 213 4.02 -15.30 -12.46
CA ALA A 213 5.44 -15.61 -12.40
C ALA A 213 5.76 -16.79 -11.45
N LYS A 214 5.02 -16.91 -10.35
CA LYS A 214 5.18 -18.00 -9.36
C LYS A 214 4.73 -19.38 -9.87
N GLU A 215 4.01 -19.46 -10.98
CA GLU A 215 3.73 -20.74 -11.64
C GLU A 215 5.01 -21.42 -12.16
N PHE A 216 6.10 -20.66 -12.32
CA PHE A 216 7.43 -21.17 -12.59
C PHE A 216 8.17 -21.39 -11.27
N ALA A 217 8.47 -22.67 -10.93
CA ALA A 217 9.04 -23.07 -9.65
C ALA A 217 10.32 -22.31 -9.31
N TRP A 218 11.24 -22.15 -10.27
CA TRP A 218 12.49 -21.44 -10.06
C TRP A 218 12.31 -19.94 -9.80
N ILE A 219 11.31 -19.27 -10.43
CA ILE A 219 10.98 -17.86 -10.15
C ILE A 219 10.37 -17.75 -8.75
N LYS A 220 9.48 -18.68 -8.37
CA LYS A 220 8.91 -18.74 -7.03
C LYS A 220 9.98 -18.84 -5.95
N ASP A 221 11.02 -19.63 -6.20
CA ASP A 221 12.16 -19.80 -5.31
C ASP A 221 12.99 -18.52 -5.14
N LEU A 222 13.12 -17.69 -6.22
CA LEU A 222 13.79 -16.39 -6.13
C LEU A 222 13.14 -15.46 -5.10
N LYS A 223 11.84 -15.55 -4.86
CA LYS A 223 11.17 -14.71 -3.85
C LYS A 223 11.80 -14.82 -2.46
N LYS A 224 12.42 -15.97 -2.14
CA LYS A 224 13.12 -16.22 -0.87
C LYS A 224 14.64 -15.99 -0.99
N LYS A 225 15.24 -16.33 -2.15
CA LYS A 225 16.69 -16.35 -2.35
C LYS A 225 17.25 -15.01 -2.82
N ASP A 226 16.51 -14.31 -3.72
CA ASP A 226 16.87 -13.04 -4.33
C ASP A 226 15.59 -12.25 -4.64
N LYS A 227 15.12 -11.50 -3.66
CA LYS A 227 13.88 -10.74 -3.75
C LYS A 227 13.91 -9.66 -4.82
N ASP A 228 15.07 -9.07 -5.06
CA ASP A 228 15.21 -7.97 -6.03
C ASP A 228 15.15 -8.54 -7.45
N ARG A 229 15.81 -9.67 -7.71
CA ARG A 229 15.70 -10.38 -8.99
C ARG A 229 14.28 -10.89 -9.23
N PHE A 230 13.63 -11.43 -8.20
CA PHE A 230 12.21 -11.82 -8.27
C PHE A 230 11.33 -10.66 -8.71
N LYS A 231 11.49 -9.50 -8.07
CA LYS A 231 10.73 -8.29 -8.42
C LYS A 231 11.06 -7.79 -9.82
N GLN A 232 12.32 -7.79 -10.20
CA GLN A 232 12.72 -7.39 -11.55
C GLN A 232 12.01 -8.23 -12.62
N ILE A 233 11.90 -9.52 -12.43
CA ILE A 233 11.21 -10.43 -13.39
C ILE A 233 9.71 -10.22 -13.36
N SER A 234 9.10 -10.19 -12.18
CA SER A 234 7.65 -10.24 -12.01
C SER A 234 6.95 -8.87 -12.07
N HIS A 235 7.68 -7.75 -11.86
CA HIS A 235 7.08 -6.41 -11.84
C HIS A 235 7.39 -5.59 -13.10
N THR A 236 8.33 -6.02 -13.95
CA THR A 236 8.69 -5.24 -15.14
C THR A 236 7.79 -5.61 -16.29
N ILE A 237 6.91 -4.70 -16.66
CA ILE A 237 6.03 -4.84 -17.82
C ILE A 237 6.77 -4.41 -19.10
N ARG A 238 6.42 -5.03 -20.22
CA ARG A 238 7.00 -4.76 -21.55
C ARG A 238 6.58 -3.37 -22.06
N GLU A 239 7.46 -2.74 -22.85
CA GLU A 239 7.32 -1.39 -23.39
C GLU A 239 7.31 -1.36 -24.93
N ASP A 240 7.08 -2.50 -25.57
CA ASP A 240 7.13 -2.68 -27.03
C ASP A 240 5.78 -2.44 -27.73
N GLY A 241 4.82 -1.82 -27.03
CA GLY A 241 3.50 -1.46 -27.52
C GLY A 241 2.41 -2.52 -27.30
N ALA A 242 2.72 -3.65 -26.67
CA ALA A 242 1.70 -4.61 -26.23
C ALA A 242 0.97 -4.13 -24.97
N TYR A 243 1.67 -3.44 -24.09
CA TYR A 243 1.08 -2.67 -22.99
C TYR A 243 1.15 -1.18 -23.31
N ILE A 244 0.03 -0.48 -23.16
CA ILE A 244 -0.12 0.94 -23.48
C ILE A 244 -0.56 1.65 -22.21
N GLU A 245 0.25 2.56 -21.71
CA GLU A 245 -0.10 3.41 -20.58
C GLU A 245 -1.21 4.37 -20.99
N ALA A 246 -2.40 4.22 -20.40
CA ALA A 246 -3.60 4.97 -20.76
C ALA A 246 -3.90 6.15 -19.83
N GLY A 247 -2.99 6.44 -18.88
CA GLY A 247 -3.16 7.48 -17.86
C GLY A 247 -3.92 7.00 -16.62
N GLU A 248 -4.15 7.91 -15.69
CA GLU A 248 -4.84 7.66 -14.41
C GLU A 248 -6.38 7.68 -14.53
N ASN A 249 -6.92 8.04 -15.69
CA ASN A 249 -8.35 8.18 -15.90
C ASN A 249 -8.94 6.92 -16.54
N ASP A 250 -9.51 6.05 -15.73
CA ASP A 250 -10.09 4.78 -16.16
C ASP A 250 -11.24 4.95 -17.17
N ASN A 251 -11.96 6.07 -17.15
CA ASN A 251 -12.98 6.37 -18.18
C ASN A 251 -12.42 6.45 -19.60
N LEU A 252 -11.16 6.87 -19.75
CA LEU A 252 -10.49 6.87 -21.06
C LEU A 252 -10.22 5.45 -21.55
N ILE A 253 -9.91 4.53 -20.63
CA ILE A 253 -9.72 3.12 -20.97
C ILE A 253 -11.06 2.55 -21.45
N VAL A 254 -12.14 2.77 -20.71
CA VAL A 254 -13.49 2.31 -21.09
C VAL A 254 -13.90 2.81 -22.50
N GLN A 255 -13.68 4.09 -22.79
CA GLN A 255 -13.98 4.66 -24.11
C GLN A 255 -13.16 4.01 -25.23
N LYS A 256 -11.86 3.75 -24.99
CA LYS A 256 -10.99 3.07 -25.96
C LYS A 256 -11.39 1.61 -26.19
N LEU A 257 -11.84 0.90 -25.15
CA LEU A 257 -12.35 -0.47 -25.29
C LEU A 257 -13.64 -0.52 -26.11
N ASP A 258 -14.54 0.44 -25.93
CA ASP A 258 -15.76 0.51 -26.77
C ASP A 258 -15.45 0.76 -28.24
N ALA A 259 -14.38 1.50 -28.53
CA ALA A 259 -13.89 1.75 -29.90
C ALA A 259 -13.04 0.61 -30.48
N ASN A 260 -12.32 -0.15 -29.65
CA ASN A 260 -11.44 -1.25 -30.06
C ASN A 260 -11.80 -2.55 -29.31
N ALA A 261 -12.62 -3.37 -29.95
CA ALA A 261 -13.13 -4.62 -29.36
C ALA A 261 -12.05 -5.71 -29.18
N ASP A 262 -10.86 -5.54 -29.76
CA ASP A 262 -9.76 -6.51 -29.67
C ASP A 262 -8.81 -6.21 -28.51
N ALA A 263 -8.88 -5.01 -27.92
CA ALA A 263 -8.05 -4.62 -26.78
C ALA A 263 -8.62 -5.09 -25.43
N LEU A 264 -7.73 -5.27 -24.47
CA LEU A 264 -8.05 -5.43 -23.06
C LEU A 264 -7.72 -4.15 -22.28
N GLY A 265 -8.46 -3.86 -21.25
CA GLY A 265 -8.19 -2.77 -20.31
C GLY A 265 -7.96 -3.28 -18.90
N ILE A 266 -7.11 -2.59 -18.14
CA ILE A 266 -6.85 -2.85 -16.72
C ILE A 266 -7.25 -1.62 -15.92
N PHE A 267 -8.18 -1.81 -14.96
CA PHE A 267 -8.70 -0.72 -14.11
C PHE A 267 -9.44 -1.31 -12.89
N GLY A 268 -9.93 -0.44 -12.01
CA GLY A 268 -10.69 -0.84 -10.82
C GLY A 268 -12.07 -1.43 -11.14
N PHE A 269 -12.52 -2.41 -10.36
CA PHE A 269 -13.81 -3.08 -10.53
C PHE A 269 -15.00 -2.10 -10.58
N SER A 270 -14.95 -1.02 -9.82
CA SER A 270 -16.01 -0.01 -9.79
C SER A 270 -16.32 0.58 -11.19
N PHE A 271 -15.31 0.72 -12.05
CA PHE A 271 -15.49 1.19 -13.42
C PHE A 271 -16.10 0.13 -14.33
N LEU A 272 -15.78 -1.15 -14.10
CA LEU A 272 -16.49 -2.24 -14.78
C LEU A 272 -17.97 -2.24 -14.42
N ASP A 273 -18.28 -2.17 -13.12
CA ASP A 273 -19.64 -2.20 -12.61
C ASP A 273 -20.51 -1.06 -13.17
N GLN A 274 -19.93 0.15 -13.25
CA GLN A 274 -20.61 1.34 -13.80
C GLN A 274 -20.77 1.33 -15.34
N ASN A 275 -20.09 0.46 -16.08
CA ASN A 275 -20.06 0.44 -17.55
C ASN A 275 -20.40 -0.95 -18.13
N THR A 276 -21.20 -1.74 -17.41
CA THR A 276 -21.59 -3.08 -17.83
C THR A 276 -22.44 -3.11 -19.11
N ASP A 277 -22.89 -1.96 -19.61
CA ASP A 277 -23.55 -1.81 -20.91
C ASP A 277 -22.56 -1.87 -22.09
N LYS A 278 -21.28 -1.49 -21.90
CA LYS A 278 -20.26 -1.35 -22.97
C LYS A 278 -19.16 -2.40 -22.87
N ILE A 279 -18.75 -2.74 -21.65
CA ILE A 279 -17.61 -3.61 -21.38
C ILE A 279 -18.00 -4.81 -20.50
N GLN A 280 -17.15 -5.82 -20.52
CA GLN A 280 -17.30 -7.05 -19.75
C GLN A 280 -15.97 -7.48 -19.16
N GLY A 281 -16.00 -8.03 -17.94
CA GLY A 281 -14.80 -8.53 -17.26
C GLY A 281 -14.33 -9.86 -17.84
N ALA A 282 -13.04 -9.99 -18.05
CA ALA A 282 -12.40 -11.27 -18.36
C ALA A 282 -12.44 -12.19 -17.13
N PHE A 283 -12.62 -13.49 -17.36
CA PHE A 283 -12.37 -14.49 -16.33
C PHE A 283 -10.88 -14.55 -16.03
N VAL A 284 -10.53 -14.60 -14.75
CA VAL A 284 -9.16 -14.85 -14.31
C VAL A 284 -9.12 -16.09 -13.44
N ASP A 285 -8.27 -17.05 -13.80
CA ASP A 285 -8.24 -18.39 -13.20
C ASP A 285 -9.65 -19.02 -13.07
N GLY A 286 -10.50 -18.79 -14.09
CA GLY A 286 -11.87 -19.32 -14.16
C GLY A 286 -12.92 -18.55 -13.35
N VAL A 287 -12.55 -17.45 -12.66
CA VAL A 287 -13.49 -16.64 -11.87
C VAL A 287 -13.77 -15.32 -12.57
N GLN A 288 -15.06 -14.99 -12.72
CA GLN A 288 -15.49 -13.70 -13.27
C GLN A 288 -15.44 -12.62 -12.18
N PRO A 289 -14.99 -11.38 -12.51
CA PRO A 289 -15.08 -10.27 -11.58
C PRO A 289 -16.54 -9.91 -11.29
N ALA A 290 -16.93 -10.14 -10.06
CA ALA A 290 -18.25 -9.80 -9.52
C ALA A 290 -18.08 -9.32 -8.07
N PHE A 291 -18.99 -8.47 -7.61
CA PHE A 291 -18.97 -7.97 -6.24
C PHE A 291 -18.87 -9.10 -5.20
N SER A 292 -19.68 -10.17 -5.37
CA SER A 292 -19.65 -11.34 -4.49
C SER A 292 -18.30 -12.06 -4.49
N ALA A 293 -17.71 -12.27 -5.67
CA ALA A 293 -16.43 -12.97 -5.80
C ALA A 293 -15.24 -12.13 -5.27
N ILE A 294 -15.37 -10.82 -5.28
CA ILE A 294 -14.38 -9.91 -4.65
C ILE A 294 -14.55 -9.94 -3.13
N GLY A 295 -15.79 -9.87 -2.64
CA GLY A 295 -16.11 -9.86 -1.22
C GLY A 295 -15.75 -11.16 -0.49
N ASP A 296 -15.94 -12.31 -1.14
CA ASP A 296 -15.58 -13.62 -0.58
C ASP A 296 -14.12 -14.03 -0.85
N GLY A 297 -13.38 -13.23 -1.64
CA GLY A 297 -11.96 -13.45 -1.96
C GLY A 297 -11.71 -14.53 -3.02
N SER A 298 -12.74 -15.02 -3.71
CA SER A 298 -12.59 -16.02 -4.79
C SER A 298 -12.03 -15.42 -6.08
N TYR A 299 -12.26 -14.09 -6.33
CA TYR A 299 -11.69 -13.43 -7.49
C TYR A 299 -10.19 -13.15 -7.30
N PRO A 300 -9.31 -13.70 -8.17
CA PRO A 300 -7.86 -13.70 -7.91
C PRO A 300 -7.17 -12.34 -7.92
N LEU A 301 -7.76 -11.35 -8.60
CA LEU A 301 -7.21 -9.99 -8.65
C LEU A 301 -7.90 -9.05 -7.66
N SER A 302 -8.31 -9.60 -6.51
CA SER A 302 -8.89 -8.82 -5.41
C SER A 302 -8.18 -9.09 -4.10
N ARG A 303 -8.33 -8.16 -3.15
CA ARG A 303 -7.76 -8.26 -1.82
C ARG A 303 -8.49 -7.38 -0.81
N PRO A 304 -8.60 -7.78 0.45
CA PRO A 304 -9.09 -6.93 1.51
C PRO A 304 -8.05 -5.86 1.88
N LEU A 305 -8.54 -4.68 2.21
CA LEU A 305 -7.75 -3.55 2.67
C LEU A 305 -7.98 -3.31 4.16
N PHE A 306 -6.92 -2.91 4.85
CA PHE A 306 -6.91 -2.72 6.29
C PHE A 306 -6.14 -1.48 6.69
N PHE A 307 -6.44 -0.97 7.89
CA PHE A 307 -5.47 -0.26 8.69
C PHE A 307 -5.40 -0.86 10.10
N TYR A 308 -4.27 -0.64 10.76
CA TYR A 308 -3.98 -1.14 12.10
C TYR A 308 -3.63 0.03 13.00
N VAL A 309 -4.18 0.06 14.22
CA VAL A 309 -4.06 1.18 15.17
C VAL A 309 -3.34 0.70 16.42
N LYS A 310 -2.40 1.51 16.92
CA LYS A 310 -1.86 1.33 18.28
C LYS A 310 -2.87 1.88 19.28
N LYS A 311 -3.50 1.01 20.04
CA LYS A 311 -4.44 1.43 21.09
C LYS A 311 -3.79 2.34 22.13
N ALA A 312 -2.53 2.10 22.46
CA ALA A 312 -1.77 2.94 23.40
C ALA A 312 -1.63 4.41 22.97
N HIS A 313 -1.79 4.72 21.66
CA HIS A 313 -1.76 6.08 21.14
C HIS A 313 -3.13 6.76 21.15
N ALA A 314 -4.23 5.99 21.24
CA ALA A 314 -5.56 6.55 21.39
C ALA A 314 -5.66 7.27 22.74
N GLY A 315 -6.13 8.53 22.73
CA GLY A 315 -6.16 9.40 23.90
C GLY A 315 -4.85 10.13 24.22
N THR A 316 -3.72 9.75 23.58
CA THR A 316 -2.44 10.46 23.68
C THR A 316 -2.23 11.38 22.47
N ILE A 317 -2.51 10.87 21.28
CA ILE A 317 -2.42 11.64 20.03
C ILE A 317 -3.75 12.34 19.76
N PRO A 318 -3.76 13.68 19.64
CA PRO A 318 -5.00 14.43 19.43
C PRO A 318 -5.74 14.02 18.14
N GLY A 319 -7.06 13.85 18.24
CA GLY A 319 -7.93 13.55 17.09
C GLY A 319 -7.93 12.11 16.64
N MET A 320 -7.27 11.18 17.35
CA MET A 320 -7.19 9.78 16.93
C MET A 320 -8.57 9.12 16.87
N ASN A 321 -9.38 9.27 17.92
CA ASN A 321 -10.72 8.66 17.98
C ASN A 321 -11.65 9.27 16.92
N GLU A 322 -11.59 10.56 16.72
CA GLU A 322 -12.37 11.29 15.73
C GLU A 322 -11.98 10.91 14.30
N TYR A 323 -10.69 10.62 14.06
CA TYR A 323 -10.24 10.09 12.76
C TYR A 323 -10.74 8.67 12.50
N LEU A 324 -10.75 7.82 13.53
CA LEU A 324 -11.32 6.46 13.43
C LEU A 324 -12.82 6.54 13.17
N GLU A 325 -13.55 7.42 13.84
CA GLU A 325 -14.99 7.64 13.64
C GLU A 325 -15.28 8.15 12.22
N GLU A 326 -14.53 9.15 11.71
CA GLU A 326 -14.69 9.64 10.33
C GLU A 326 -14.44 8.50 9.32
N PHE A 327 -13.33 7.74 9.47
CA PHE A 327 -13.01 6.66 8.54
C PHE A 327 -14.06 5.55 8.54
N THR A 328 -14.61 5.22 9.70
CA THR A 328 -15.60 4.14 9.89
C THR A 328 -17.05 4.60 9.81
N SER A 329 -17.29 5.82 9.32
CA SER A 329 -18.62 6.32 9.07
C SER A 329 -19.23 5.80 7.77
N ASP A 330 -20.54 5.60 7.71
CA ASP A 330 -21.23 5.25 6.44
C ASP A 330 -21.01 6.32 5.36
N LYS A 331 -20.77 7.58 5.76
CA LYS A 331 -20.43 8.67 4.85
C LYS A 331 -19.09 8.46 4.15
N ALA A 332 -18.12 7.81 4.82
CA ALA A 332 -16.81 7.49 4.24
C ALA A 332 -16.85 6.16 3.47
N TRP A 333 -17.13 5.05 4.13
CA TRP A 333 -16.97 3.70 3.58
C TRP A 333 -18.27 2.96 3.25
N GLY A 334 -19.44 3.63 3.39
CA GLY A 334 -20.73 3.07 3.02
C GLY A 334 -20.88 2.83 1.52
N ASP A 335 -22.00 2.20 1.13
CA ASP A 335 -22.25 1.86 -0.30
C ASP A 335 -22.26 3.09 -1.21
N GLU A 336 -22.73 4.25 -0.69
CA GLU A 336 -22.68 5.56 -1.34
C GLU A 336 -21.67 6.51 -0.67
N GLY A 337 -20.70 5.96 0.05
CA GLY A 337 -19.66 6.72 0.73
C GLY A 337 -18.64 7.33 -0.24
N TYR A 338 -18.00 8.43 0.14
CA TYR A 338 -17.04 9.12 -0.73
C TYR A 338 -15.81 8.28 -1.10
N LEU A 339 -15.53 7.17 -0.38
CA LEU A 339 -14.45 6.24 -0.73
C LEU A 339 -14.83 5.31 -1.88
N THR A 340 -16.12 5.01 -2.08
CA THR A 340 -16.58 4.22 -3.24
C THR A 340 -16.40 4.99 -4.54
N GLU A 341 -16.56 6.33 -4.51
CA GLU A 341 -16.23 7.19 -5.64
C GLU A 341 -14.73 7.15 -6.02
N LYS A 342 -13.88 6.76 -5.06
CA LYS A 342 -12.43 6.56 -5.27
C LYS A 342 -12.06 5.12 -5.64
N GLY A 343 -13.05 4.26 -5.80
CA GLY A 343 -12.87 2.86 -6.21
C GLY A 343 -12.77 1.85 -5.05
N LEU A 344 -12.98 2.27 -3.80
CA LEU A 344 -13.12 1.31 -2.70
C LEU A 344 -14.37 0.44 -2.93
N ILE A 345 -14.21 -0.87 -2.84
CA ILE A 345 -15.34 -1.79 -2.87
C ILE A 345 -15.80 -1.96 -1.41
N PRO A 346 -17.03 -1.53 -1.05
CA PRO A 346 -17.48 -1.56 0.33
C PRO A 346 -17.65 -2.99 0.84
N MET A 347 -17.52 -3.17 2.14
CA MET A 347 -17.88 -4.39 2.84
C MET A 347 -19.39 -4.55 2.94
N SER A 348 -19.86 -5.75 3.29
CA SER A 348 -21.24 -5.92 3.72
C SER A 348 -21.58 -5.03 4.92
N LYS A 349 -22.85 -4.72 5.12
CA LYS A 349 -23.28 -3.90 6.25
C LYS A 349 -22.85 -4.51 7.59
N GLU A 350 -22.96 -5.83 7.72
CA GLU A 350 -22.57 -6.57 8.93
C GLU A 350 -21.07 -6.47 9.20
N GLU A 351 -20.25 -6.52 8.16
CA GLU A 351 -18.81 -6.34 8.31
C GLU A 351 -18.47 -4.89 8.70
N ARG A 352 -19.12 -3.90 8.08
CA ARG A 352 -18.94 -2.48 8.43
C ARG A 352 -19.28 -2.22 9.90
N GLU A 353 -20.42 -2.71 10.38
CA GLU A 353 -20.83 -2.59 11.78
C GLU A 353 -19.84 -3.26 12.73
N LYS A 354 -19.32 -4.44 12.39
CA LYS A 354 -18.29 -5.15 13.16
C LYS A 354 -17.01 -4.30 13.31
N PHE A 355 -16.49 -3.78 12.20
CA PHE A 355 -15.22 -3.05 12.23
C PHE A 355 -15.39 -1.61 12.75
N ALA A 356 -16.54 -0.97 12.56
CA ALA A 356 -16.86 0.30 13.20
C ALA A 356 -16.88 0.15 14.73
N LYS A 357 -17.51 -0.92 15.23
CA LYS A 357 -17.51 -1.25 16.67
C LYS A 357 -16.10 -1.51 17.18
N ALA A 358 -15.28 -2.28 16.43
CA ALA A 358 -13.90 -2.55 16.82
C ALA A 358 -13.05 -1.27 16.89
N ALA A 359 -13.28 -0.31 15.97
CA ALA A 359 -12.63 1.01 15.99
C ALA A 359 -13.08 1.84 17.18
N GLN A 360 -14.38 1.89 17.48
CA GLN A 360 -14.95 2.68 18.58
C GLN A 360 -14.52 2.13 19.96
N GLU A 361 -14.53 0.82 20.14
CA GLU A 361 -14.16 0.16 21.38
C GLU A 361 -12.65 -0.07 21.50
N LEU A 362 -11.87 0.21 20.45
CA LEU A 362 -10.45 -0.08 20.34
C LEU A 362 -10.14 -1.54 20.71
N THR A 363 -10.88 -2.48 20.11
CA THR A 363 -10.79 -3.91 20.42
C THR A 363 -9.51 -4.50 19.81
N PRO A 364 -8.53 -4.98 20.62
CA PRO A 364 -7.29 -5.53 20.09
C PRO A 364 -7.53 -6.86 19.39
N LEU A 365 -6.78 -7.12 18.33
CA LEU A 365 -6.70 -8.43 17.70
C LEU A 365 -5.84 -9.38 18.55
N SER A 366 -6.12 -10.69 18.45
CA SER A 366 -5.25 -11.74 19.01
C SER A 366 -4.30 -12.29 17.94
N CYS A 367 -3.00 -12.38 18.21
CA CYS A 367 -2.05 -13.01 17.30
C CYS A 367 -2.32 -14.52 17.09
N ASP A 368 -3.05 -15.15 18.01
CA ASP A 368 -3.41 -16.58 17.90
C ASP A 368 -4.54 -16.83 16.87
N GLU A 369 -5.27 -15.77 16.47
CA GLU A 369 -6.32 -15.83 15.45
C GLU A 369 -5.82 -15.61 14.00
N LEU A 370 -4.47 -15.49 13.83
CA LEU A 370 -3.81 -15.19 12.55
C LEU A 370 -3.23 -16.44 11.84
#